data_d7153eaac772bb7cc989fd20e1e45d86
#
_entry.id   d7153eaac772bb7cc989fd20e1e45d86
#
_cell.length_a   1.000
_cell.length_b   1.000
_cell.length_c   1.000
_cell.angle_alpha   90.00
_cell.angle_beta   90.00
_cell.angle_gamma   90.00
#
_symmetry.space_group_name_H-M   'P 1'
#
loop_
_entity.id
_entity.type
_entity.pdbx_description
1 polymer ?
#
loop_
_entity_poly.entity_id
_entity_poly.type
_entity_poly.pdbx_seq_one_letter_code
_entity_poly.pdbx_strand_id
1 'polypeptide(L)' 'MVQRRRISSQALMGNDREVEIEHAGQLYRLRVTSLGKLILTK' A
#
# COMPACT_ATOMS: atom_id res chain seq x y z
N MET A 1 -7.82 25.47 2.79
CA MET A 1 -8.35 24.22 2.20
C MET A 1 -7.25 23.18 2.17
N VAL A 2 -7.56 21.99 2.63
CA VAL A 2 -6.58 20.91 2.67
C VAL A 2 -6.74 20.08 1.42
N GLN A 3 -5.64 19.91 0.71
CA GLN A 3 -5.59 19.03 -0.44
C GLN A 3 -4.95 17.72 -0.02
N ARG A 4 -5.55 16.63 -0.43
CA ARG A 4 -5.01 15.31 -0.16
C ARG A 4 -4.55 14.69 -1.44
N ARG A 5 -3.36 14.13 -1.40
CA ARG A 5 -2.89 13.33 -2.49
C ARG A 5 -3.63 12.01 -2.50
N ARG A 6 -3.92 11.52 -3.69
CA ARG A 6 -4.54 10.23 -3.87
C ARG A 6 -3.69 9.40 -4.80
N ILE A 7 -3.40 8.20 -4.36
CA ILE A 7 -2.69 7.26 -5.20
C ILE A 7 -3.51 5.98 -5.24
N SER A 8 -3.68 5.41 -6.41
CA SER A 8 -4.42 4.16 -6.51
C SER A 8 -3.53 3.00 -6.11
N SER A 9 -4.12 2.00 -5.49
CA SER A 9 -3.37 0.80 -5.15
C SER A 9 -2.87 0.10 -6.41
N GLN A 10 -3.62 0.21 -7.48
CA GLN A 10 -3.21 -0.38 -8.76
C GLN A 10 -1.92 0.26 -9.26
N ALA A 11 -1.81 1.59 -9.16
CA ALA A 11 -0.61 2.27 -9.60
C ALA A 11 0.57 1.90 -8.71
N LEU A 12 0.31 1.67 -7.43
CA LEU A 12 1.36 1.36 -6.47
C LEU A 12 1.82 -0.10 -6.58
N MET A 13 0.87 -1.02 -6.73
CA MET A 13 1.15 -2.44 -6.64
C MET A 13 1.22 -3.14 -7.99
N GLY A 14 0.60 -2.55 -9.02
CA GLY A 14 0.56 -3.21 -10.32
C GLY A 14 -0.18 -4.54 -10.21
N ASN A 15 0.48 -5.61 -10.63
CA ASN A 15 -0.08 -6.95 -10.55
C ASN A 15 0.32 -7.68 -9.27
N ASP A 16 1.10 -7.04 -8.42
CA ASP A 16 1.53 -7.67 -7.19
C ASP A 16 0.43 -7.57 -6.15
N ARG A 17 0.38 -8.55 -5.28
CA ARG A 17 -0.58 -8.54 -4.20
C ARG A 17 0.02 -8.02 -2.91
N GLU A 18 1.32 -7.80 -2.89
CA GLU A 18 2.03 -7.33 -1.71
C GLU A 18 3.22 -6.52 -2.16
N VAL A 19 3.43 -5.37 -1.52
CA VAL A 19 4.61 -4.56 -1.75
C VAL A 19 5.19 -4.14 -0.40
N GLU A 20 6.48 -3.88 -0.40
CA GLU A 20 7.15 -3.39 0.79
C GLU A 20 7.27 -1.88 0.71
N ILE A 21 7.06 -1.23 1.84
CA ILE A 21 7.19 0.21 1.97
C ILE A 21 8.22 0.47 3.06
N GLU A 22 9.28 1.17 2.70
CA GLU A 22 10.27 1.59 3.66
C GLU A 22 9.87 2.93 4.26
N HIS A 23 9.84 2.99 5.59
CA HIS A 23 9.50 4.22 6.28
C HIS A 23 10.37 4.32 7.52
N ALA A 24 11.18 5.38 7.57
CA ALA A 24 12.06 5.65 8.72
C ALA A 24 12.94 4.45 9.07
N GLY A 25 13.48 3.80 8.05
CA GLY A 25 14.34 2.64 8.25
C GLY A 25 13.63 1.36 8.58
N GLN A 26 12.29 1.37 8.53
CA GLN A 26 11.48 0.19 8.81
C GLN A 26 10.79 -0.27 7.54
N LEU A 27 10.61 -1.57 7.41
CA LEU A 27 9.91 -2.14 6.27
C LEU A 27 8.50 -2.53 6.69
N TYR A 28 7.54 -2.00 5.98
CA TYR A 28 6.13 -2.33 6.14
C TYR A 28 5.67 -3.10 4.92
N ARG A 29 4.62 -3.87 5.07
CA ARG A 29 4.04 -4.62 3.95
C ARG A 29 2.62 -4.17 3.72
N LEU A 30 2.34 -3.79 2.49
CA LEU A 30 1.00 -3.44 2.07
C LEU A 30 0.47 -4.60 1.23
N ARG A 31 -0.66 -5.15 1.61
CA ARG A 31 -1.18 -6.35 1.00
C ARG A 31 -2.64 -6.19 0.66
N VAL A 32 -3.04 -6.79 -0.46
CA VAL A 32 -4.45 -6.88 -0.85
C VAL A 32 -4.93 -8.27 -0.52
N THR A 33 -6.01 -8.36 0.25
CA THR A 33 -6.59 -9.64 0.64
C THR A 33 -7.43 -10.22 -0.49
N SER A 34 -7.83 -11.48 -0.35
CA SER A 34 -8.68 -12.11 -1.35
C SER A 34 -10.04 -11.46 -1.46
N LEU A 35 -10.46 -10.74 -0.42
CA LEU A 35 -11.73 -10.03 -0.44
C LEU A 35 -11.59 -8.60 -0.98
N GLY A 36 -10.42 -8.26 -1.49
CA GLY A 36 -10.18 -6.95 -2.05
C GLY A 36 -9.92 -5.88 -1.02
N LYS A 37 -9.57 -6.25 0.19
CA LYS A 37 -9.27 -5.30 1.25
C LYS A 37 -7.78 -5.05 1.31
N LEU A 38 -7.43 -3.82 1.67
CA LEU A 38 -6.04 -3.39 1.75
C LEU A 38 -5.64 -3.35 3.21
N ILE A 39 -4.53 -4.02 3.53
CA ILE A 39 -4.01 -4.04 4.91
C ILE A 39 -2.55 -3.67 4.90
N LEU A 40 -2.13 -3.02 5.95
CA LEU A 40 -0.74 -2.62 6.17
C LEU A 40 -0.24 -3.31 7.42
N THR A 41 0.87 -4.03 7.28
CA THR A 41 1.49 -4.71 8.43
C THR A 41 2.96 -4.34 8.48
N LYS A 42 3.58 -4.65 9.60
CA LYS A 42 4.99 -4.37 9.79
C LYS A 42 5.84 -5.61 9.76
#